data_85ddf61f59b4a051dcda88bee74af735
#
_entry.id   85ddf61f59b4a051dcda88bee74af735
#
_cell.length_a   1.000
_cell.length_b   1.000
_cell.length_c   1.000
_cell.angle_alpha   90.00
_cell.angle_beta   90.00
_cell.angle_gamma   90.00
#
_symmetry.space_group_name_H-M   'P 1'
#
loop_
_entity.id
_entity.type
_entity.pdbx_description
1 polymer ?
#
loop_
_entity_poly.entity_id
_entity_poly.type
_entity_poly.pdbx_seq_one_letter_code
_entity_poly.pdbx_strand_id
1 'polypeptide(L)'
;MEQNSIKGIPYGLSDYESLTRDNCYYVDKTHFIPLIEQEARYLFLIRPRRFGKTLLINMLAAYYDINNADHFKELFGERWIYEHPTALRAKFMILRFNFSAVNSTPGRLEESFEEHCTGRLVEFADKYEHLFQPGFRQELMSRTTASTRLDYINSTASRLRLRIYLIIDEYDNFTNTILSTFGKDEYRKATHGEGFFRYFFNVLKFLTSGNGMALERMFITGVSPITLDDVTSGFNIGTNITTSPLFNALVGFTETELRTMLELSLIHI
;
A
#
# COMPACT_ATOMS: atom_id res chain seq x y z
N MET A 1 9.73 35.00 18.20
CA MET A 1 9.89 35.09 16.75
C MET A 1 10.04 33.68 16.25
N GLU A 2 8.95 33.08 15.78
CA GLU A 2 9.02 31.77 15.11
C GLU A 2 9.82 31.99 13.83
N GLN A 3 11.00 31.37 13.76
CA GLN A 3 11.74 31.24 12.50
C GLN A 3 10.83 30.43 11.57
N ASN A 4 10.19 31.08 10.64
CA ASN A 4 9.57 30.43 9.49
C ASN A 4 10.69 29.69 8.74
N SER A 5 10.97 28.44 9.14
CA SER A 5 11.97 27.62 8.45
C SER A 5 11.40 27.34 7.07
N ILE A 6 12.12 27.76 6.04
CA ILE A 6 11.80 27.52 4.63
C ILE A 6 11.66 26.01 4.45
N LYS A 7 10.47 25.55 4.02
CA LYS A 7 10.24 24.12 3.73
C LYS A 7 11.00 23.72 2.46
N GLY A 8 11.84 22.70 2.56
CA GLY A 8 12.54 22.13 1.42
C GLY A 8 11.57 21.49 0.42
N ILE A 9 11.83 21.61 -0.88
CA ILE A 9 11.11 20.86 -1.90
C ILE A 9 11.67 19.44 -1.93
N PRO A 10 10.85 18.40 -1.67
CA PRO A 10 11.34 17.02 -1.65
C PRO A 10 11.63 16.56 -3.08
N TYR A 11 12.87 16.21 -3.36
CA TYR A 11 13.29 15.62 -4.62
C TYR A 11 13.56 14.12 -4.44
N GLY A 12 12.79 13.27 -5.16
CA GLY A 12 12.96 11.82 -5.09
C GLY A 12 12.54 11.16 -3.78
N LEU A 13 11.95 11.93 -2.84
CA LEU A 13 11.51 11.44 -1.54
C LEU A 13 10.05 10.98 -1.63
N SER A 14 9.80 9.70 -1.41
CA SER A 14 8.45 9.11 -1.39
C SER A 14 8.04 8.60 -0.01
N ASP A 15 8.95 8.62 0.97
CA ASP A 15 8.65 8.27 2.35
C ASP A 15 8.03 9.45 3.09
N TYR A 16 6.78 9.26 3.57
CA TYR A 16 6.00 10.30 4.22
C TYR A 16 6.57 10.72 5.59
N GLU A 17 7.06 9.75 6.35
CA GLU A 17 7.61 10.04 7.69
C GLU A 17 8.90 10.86 7.57
N SER A 18 9.83 10.47 6.69
CA SER A 18 11.04 11.24 6.41
C SER A 18 10.70 12.63 5.88
N LEU A 19 9.75 12.73 4.94
CA LEU A 19 9.30 14.03 4.40
C LEU A 19 8.80 14.97 5.50
N THR A 20 8.08 14.43 6.47
CA THR A 20 7.54 15.22 7.59
C THR A 20 8.65 15.60 8.58
N ARG A 21 9.54 14.67 8.96
CA ARG A 21 10.66 14.93 9.87
C ARG A 21 11.67 15.93 9.32
N ASP A 22 11.92 15.86 8.00
CA ASP A 22 12.84 16.77 7.30
C ASP A 22 12.19 18.13 6.98
N ASN A 23 10.97 18.38 7.48
CA ASN A 23 10.20 19.61 7.24
C ASN A 23 10.10 19.98 5.75
N CYS A 24 9.84 18.98 4.89
CA CYS A 24 9.66 19.18 3.47
C CYS A 24 8.26 19.71 3.14
N TYR A 25 8.15 20.42 2.01
CA TYR A 25 6.87 20.85 1.49
C TYR A 25 6.03 19.63 1.05
N TYR A 26 4.80 19.56 1.54
CA TYR A 26 3.86 18.50 1.21
C TYR A 26 2.50 19.10 0.86
N VAL A 27 1.96 18.75 -0.32
CA VAL A 27 0.58 19.10 -0.67
C VAL A 27 -0.35 18.14 0.08
N ASP A 28 -1.07 18.70 1.03
CA ASP A 28 -1.85 17.91 1.97
C ASP A 28 -3.04 17.21 1.28
N LYS A 29 -2.99 15.89 1.23
CA LYS A 29 -4.04 14.99 0.72
C LYS A 29 -4.76 14.25 1.83
N THR A 30 -4.50 14.57 3.10
CA THR A 30 -5.07 13.82 4.22
C THR A 30 -6.59 13.98 4.36
N HIS A 31 -7.17 15.03 3.79
CA HIS A 31 -8.63 15.22 3.73
C HIS A 31 -9.35 14.14 2.91
N PHE A 32 -8.64 13.36 2.08
CA PHE A 32 -9.19 12.19 1.41
C PHE A 32 -9.32 10.96 2.31
N ILE A 33 -8.67 10.91 3.47
CA ILE A 33 -8.73 9.75 4.37
C ILE A 33 -10.17 9.39 4.75
N PRO A 34 -11.02 10.30 5.22
CA PRO A 34 -12.42 9.97 5.52
C PRO A 34 -13.21 9.48 4.30
N LEU A 35 -12.91 10.00 3.11
CA LEU A 35 -13.56 9.59 1.87
C LEU A 35 -13.15 8.15 1.47
N ILE A 36 -11.86 7.82 1.63
CA ILE A 36 -11.33 6.47 1.43
C ILE A 36 -11.98 5.48 2.42
N GLU A 37 -12.23 5.91 3.66
CA GLU A 37 -12.88 5.06 4.67
C GLU A 37 -14.36 4.80 4.40
N GLN A 38 -15.06 5.76 3.80
CA GLN A 38 -16.48 5.67 3.44
C GLN A 38 -16.71 4.85 2.16
N GLU A 39 -15.69 4.75 1.32
CA GLU A 39 -15.72 3.93 0.11
C GLU A 39 -15.57 2.44 0.47
N ALA A 40 -15.48 1.57 -0.51
CA ALA A 40 -15.28 0.14 -0.32
C ALA A 40 -14.02 -0.19 0.51
N ARG A 41 -14.01 -1.36 1.16
CA ARG A 41 -12.86 -1.79 1.97
C ARG A 41 -11.62 -2.12 1.15
N TYR A 42 -11.79 -2.48 -0.12
CA TYR A 42 -10.72 -2.93 -1.01
C TYR A 42 -10.70 -2.03 -2.23
N LEU A 43 -9.65 -1.23 -2.36
CA LEU A 43 -9.57 -0.16 -3.35
C LEU A 43 -8.41 -0.36 -4.31
N PHE A 44 -8.66 -0.05 -5.59
CA PHE A 44 -7.64 0.06 -6.62
C PHE A 44 -7.52 1.49 -7.11
N LEU A 45 -6.29 1.98 -7.20
CA LEU A 45 -5.94 3.26 -7.78
C LEU A 45 -4.88 3.08 -8.87
N ILE A 46 -5.27 3.29 -10.12
CA ILE A 46 -4.37 3.21 -11.27
C ILE A 46 -4.07 4.64 -11.73
N ARG A 47 -2.81 5.04 -11.72
CA ARG A 47 -2.33 6.34 -12.20
C ARG A 47 -0.97 6.19 -12.84
N PRO A 48 -0.58 7.05 -13.78
CA PRO A 48 0.75 7.04 -14.37
C PRO A 48 1.86 7.08 -13.32
N ARG A 49 3.07 6.71 -13.73
CA ARG A 49 4.26 6.86 -12.89
C ARG A 49 4.47 8.33 -12.52
N ARG A 50 5.10 8.59 -11.36
CA ARG A 50 5.43 9.92 -10.83
C ARG A 50 4.23 10.79 -10.43
N PHE A 51 3.04 10.22 -10.27
CA PHE A 51 1.85 10.92 -9.79
C PHE A 51 1.71 10.94 -8.25
N GLY A 52 2.70 10.43 -7.50
CA GLY A 52 2.67 10.47 -6.03
C GLY A 52 1.93 9.29 -5.37
N LYS A 53 1.66 8.19 -6.11
CA LYS A 53 0.99 6.99 -5.55
C LYS A 53 1.72 6.43 -4.32
N THR A 54 3.04 6.23 -4.44
CA THR A 54 3.88 5.69 -3.35
C THR A 54 3.87 6.61 -2.13
N LEU A 55 3.90 7.93 -2.31
CA LEU A 55 3.80 8.89 -1.22
C LEU A 55 2.41 8.83 -0.55
N LEU A 56 1.33 8.71 -1.33
CA LEU A 56 -0.02 8.53 -0.81
C LEU A 56 -0.11 7.28 0.09
N ILE A 57 0.33 6.12 -0.41
CA ILE A 57 0.24 4.87 0.38
C ILE A 57 1.17 4.88 1.60
N ASN A 58 2.28 5.61 1.56
CA ASN A 58 3.14 5.83 2.74
C ASN A 58 2.43 6.72 3.77
N MET A 59 1.72 7.75 3.35
CA MET A 59 0.90 8.57 4.23
C MET A 59 -0.25 7.76 4.85
N LEU A 60 -0.95 6.93 4.06
CA LEU A 60 -1.99 6.03 4.57
C LEU A 60 -1.42 5.01 5.55
N ALA A 61 -0.27 4.41 5.25
CA ALA A 61 0.43 3.50 6.15
C ALA A 61 0.77 4.17 7.47
N ALA A 62 1.35 5.37 7.45
CA ALA A 62 1.68 6.12 8.65
C ALA A 62 0.45 6.46 9.50
N TYR A 63 -0.69 6.79 8.86
CA TYR A 63 -1.93 7.13 9.55
C TYR A 63 -2.60 5.96 10.24
N TYR A 64 -2.63 4.80 9.56
CA TYR A 64 -3.35 3.63 10.05
C TYR A 64 -2.53 2.71 10.94
N ASP A 65 -1.19 2.82 10.93
CA ASP A 65 -0.30 1.94 11.68
C ASP A 65 -0.52 2.07 13.18
N ILE A 66 -0.80 0.94 13.83
CA ILE A 66 -1.00 0.86 15.28
C ILE A 66 0.23 1.32 16.06
N ASN A 67 1.44 1.15 15.50
CA ASN A 67 2.69 1.58 16.10
C ASN A 67 2.86 3.11 16.11
N ASN A 68 2.09 3.84 15.29
CA ASN A 68 2.14 5.30 15.20
C ASN A 68 1.09 6.01 16.10
N ALA A 69 0.44 5.28 17.02
CA ALA A 69 -0.59 5.84 17.88
C ALA A 69 -0.13 7.08 18.63
N ASP A 70 1.09 7.05 19.19
CA ASP A 70 1.69 8.12 20.00
C ASP A 70 2.44 9.17 19.15
N HIS A 71 2.68 8.89 17.86
CA HIS A 71 3.39 9.78 16.92
C HIS A 71 2.46 10.67 16.10
N PHE A 72 1.16 10.67 16.38
CA PHE A 72 0.17 11.36 15.55
C PHE A 72 0.44 12.86 15.41
N LYS A 73 0.79 13.54 16.48
CA LYS A 73 1.13 14.97 16.44
C LYS A 73 2.41 15.23 15.62
N GLU A 74 3.42 14.39 15.77
CA GLU A 74 4.68 14.50 15.03
C GLU A 74 4.42 14.36 13.52
N LEU A 75 3.64 13.35 13.11
CA LEU A 75 3.44 12.99 11.71
C LEU A 75 2.36 13.82 11.01
N PHE A 76 1.34 14.27 11.72
CA PHE A 76 0.15 14.88 11.14
C PHE A 76 -0.22 16.25 11.71
N GLY A 77 0.54 16.80 12.66
CA GLY A 77 0.20 18.03 13.38
C GLY A 77 -0.04 19.25 12.50
N GLU A 78 0.57 19.29 11.30
CA GLU A 78 0.35 20.34 10.30
C GLU A 78 -0.60 19.93 9.19
N ARG A 79 -1.33 18.82 9.30
CA ARG A 79 -2.19 18.26 8.25
C ARG A 79 -3.66 18.42 8.63
N TRP A 80 -4.51 18.52 7.64
CA TRP A 80 -5.96 18.66 7.83
C TRP A 80 -6.53 17.55 8.73
N ILE A 81 -6.04 16.32 8.59
CA ILE A 81 -6.52 15.17 9.36
C ILE A 81 -6.20 15.25 10.86
N TYR A 82 -5.28 16.12 11.27
CA TYR A 82 -4.95 16.29 12.68
C TYR A 82 -6.14 16.84 13.47
N GLU A 83 -6.85 17.83 12.89
CA GLU A 83 -8.07 18.40 13.46
C GLU A 83 -9.32 17.57 13.20
N HIS A 84 -9.25 16.59 12.28
CA HIS A 84 -10.37 15.76 11.83
C HIS A 84 -10.04 14.26 11.87
N PRO A 85 -9.53 13.72 13.00
CA PRO A 85 -9.10 12.32 13.05
C PRO A 85 -10.30 11.37 12.94
N THR A 86 -10.09 10.25 12.24
CA THR A 86 -11.11 9.22 12.11
C THR A 86 -11.00 8.15 13.20
N ALA A 87 -12.06 7.35 13.37
CA ALA A 87 -12.07 6.24 14.31
C ALA A 87 -11.06 5.12 13.94
N LEU A 88 -10.61 5.08 12.68
CA LEU A 88 -9.69 4.05 12.18
C LEU A 88 -8.20 4.44 12.32
N ARG A 89 -7.90 5.64 12.79
CA ARG A 89 -6.53 6.09 13.06
C ARG A 89 -5.80 5.12 13.99
N ALA A 90 -4.60 4.68 13.60
CA ALA A 90 -3.73 3.80 14.39
C ALA A 90 -4.45 2.52 14.88
N LYS A 91 -5.21 1.87 13.98
CA LYS A 91 -5.99 0.67 14.32
C LYS A 91 -5.55 -0.58 13.58
N PHE A 92 -4.54 -0.51 12.72
CA PHE A 92 -4.15 -1.62 11.87
C PHE A 92 -2.67 -1.94 11.98
N MET A 93 -2.33 -3.20 11.83
CA MET A 93 -1.02 -3.64 11.38
C MET A 93 -0.94 -3.46 9.87
N ILE A 94 0.12 -2.86 9.37
CA ILE A 94 0.30 -2.55 7.94
C ILE A 94 1.15 -3.63 7.29
N LEU A 95 0.53 -4.44 6.43
CA LEU A 95 1.24 -5.40 5.58
C LEU A 95 1.47 -4.76 4.21
N ARG A 96 2.73 -4.77 3.72
CA ARG A 96 3.11 -4.10 2.48
C ARG A 96 3.79 -5.02 1.50
N PHE A 97 3.35 -4.98 0.25
CA PHE A 97 4.06 -5.55 -0.90
C PHE A 97 4.36 -4.44 -1.91
N ASN A 98 5.53 -4.51 -2.53
CA ASN A 98 5.88 -3.70 -3.69
C ASN A 98 6.42 -4.62 -4.77
N PHE A 99 5.61 -4.88 -5.79
CA PHE A 99 5.98 -5.86 -6.81
C PHE A 99 6.94 -5.34 -7.88
N SER A 100 7.43 -4.10 -7.77
CA SER A 100 8.53 -3.63 -8.62
C SER A 100 9.85 -4.35 -8.34
N ALA A 101 9.99 -4.95 -7.16
CA ALA A 101 11.20 -5.69 -6.76
C ALA A 101 11.21 -7.17 -7.18
N VAL A 102 10.11 -7.67 -7.80
CA VAL A 102 10.05 -9.05 -8.29
C VAL A 102 10.88 -9.18 -9.57
N ASN A 103 11.80 -10.16 -9.60
CA ASN A 103 12.61 -10.44 -10.78
C ASN A 103 11.75 -11.08 -11.87
N SER A 104 11.69 -10.42 -13.04
CA SER A 104 10.86 -10.84 -14.17
C SER A 104 11.52 -11.88 -15.09
N THR A 105 12.70 -12.42 -14.74
CA THR A 105 13.41 -13.39 -15.60
C THR A 105 12.62 -14.70 -15.72
N PRO A 106 12.35 -15.18 -16.94
CA PRO A 106 11.69 -16.46 -17.17
C PRO A 106 12.39 -17.62 -16.46
N GLY A 107 11.60 -18.55 -15.92
CA GLY A 107 12.09 -19.70 -15.18
C GLY A 107 12.43 -19.43 -13.71
N ARG A 108 12.50 -18.16 -13.27
CA ARG A 108 12.69 -17.80 -11.86
C ARG A 108 11.59 -16.88 -11.31
N LEU A 109 10.57 -16.66 -12.08
CA LEU A 109 9.53 -15.66 -11.79
C LEU A 109 8.74 -16.02 -10.52
N GLU A 110 8.24 -17.24 -10.45
CA GLU A 110 7.48 -17.73 -9.31
C GLU A 110 8.36 -17.80 -8.05
N GLU A 111 9.59 -18.30 -8.17
CA GLU A 111 10.56 -18.33 -7.09
C GLU A 111 10.83 -16.91 -6.54
N SER A 112 11.12 -15.96 -7.42
CA SER A 112 11.38 -14.58 -7.03
C SER A 112 10.15 -13.90 -6.40
N PHE A 113 8.96 -14.20 -6.88
CA PHE A 113 7.72 -13.72 -6.28
C PHE A 113 7.53 -14.28 -4.85
N GLU A 114 7.73 -15.60 -4.68
CA GLU A 114 7.66 -16.26 -3.39
C GLU A 114 8.69 -15.73 -2.39
N GLU A 115 9.94 -15.54 -2.84
CA GLU A 115 11.01 -14.95 -2.02
C GLU A 115 10.65 -13.52 -1.59
N HIS A 116 10.18 -12.70 -2.52
CA HIS A 116 9.77 -11.32 -2.24
C HIS A 116 8.62 -11.30 -1.23
N CYS A 117 7.56 -12.05 -1.46
CA CYS A 117 6.42 -12.12 -0.55
C CYS A 117 6.84 -12.62 0.84
N THR A 118 7.65 -13.68 0.91
CA THR A 118 8.17 -14.20 2.17
C THR A 118 8.96 -13.14 2.94
N GLY A 119 9.84 -12.40 2.28
CA GLY A 119 10.61 -11.31 2.89
C GLY A 119 9.70 -10.25 3.53
N ARG A 120 8.64 -9.85 2.84
CA ARG A 120 7.67 -8.85 3.37
C ARG A 120 6.85 -9.38 4.54
N LEU A 121 6.49 -10.67 4.53
CA LEU A 121 5.77 -11.30 5.63
C LEU A 121 6.65 -11.45 6.88
N VAL A 122 7.93 -11.74 6.72
CA VAL A 122 8.90 -11.77 7.83
C VAL A 122 9.09 -10.38 8.42
N GLU A 123 9.30 -9.36 7.57
CA GLU A 123 9.41 -7.97 8.02
C GLU A 123 8.16 -7.51 8.80
N PHE A 124 6.97 -7.89 8.32
CA PHE A 124 5.72 -7.65 9.06
C PHE A 124 5.72 -8.33 10.43
N ALA A 125 6.14 -9.59 10.50
CA ALA A 125 6.19 -10.33 11.76
C ALA A 125 7.18 -9.69 12.75
N ASP A 126 8.35 -9.26 12.28
CA ASP A 126 9.36 -8.59 13.10
C ASP A 126 8.86 -7.22 13.60
N LYS A 127 8.21 -6.44 12.73
CA LYS A 127 7.65 -5.12 13.07
C LYS A 127 6.59 -5.17 14.16
N TYR A 128 5.76 -6.21 14.18
CA TYR A 128 4.64 -6.37 15.11
C TYR A 128 4.84 -7.50 16.12
N GLU A 129 6.10 -7.94 16.32
CA GLU A 129 6.42 -9.06 17.24
C GLU A 129 5.79 -8.87 18.62
N HIS A 130 5.78 -7.65 19.14
CA HIS A 130 5.23 -7.28 20.45
C HIS A 130 3.71 -7.49 20.59
N LEU A 131 2.98 -7.66 19.49
CA LEU A 131 1.53 -7.91 19.46
C LEU A 131 1.22 -9.43 19.38
N PHE A 132 2.21 -10.25 19.08
CA PHE A 132 2.05 -11.69 18.94
C PHE A 132 2.64 -12.46 20.14
N GLN A 133 2.24 -13.72 20.28
CA GLN A 133 2.80 -14.57 21.31
C GLN A 133 4.24 -15.01 20.95
N PRO A 134 5.09 -15.29 21.95
CA PRO A 134 6.41 -15.85 21.72
C PRO A 134 6.36 -17.08 20.80
N GLY A 135 7.30 -17.17 19.84
CA GLY A 135 7.34 -18.26 18.85
C GLY A 135 6.56 -17.99 17.56
N PHE A 136 5.79 -16.90 17.48
CA PHE A 136 5.02 -16.56 16.27
C PHE A 136 5.90 -16.51 15.01
N ARG A 137 7.04 -15.83 15.08
CA ARG A 137 7.99 -15.74 13.96
C ARG A 137 8.54 -17.12 13.56
N GLN A 138 8.89 -17.95 14.55
CA GLN A 138 9.42 -19.31 14.28
C GLN A 138 8.37 -20.17 13.58
N GLU A 139 7.13 -20.13 14.04
CA GLU A 139 6.02 -20.87 13.45
C GLU A 139 5.69 -20.34 12.05
N LEU A 140 5.78 -19.02 11.82
CA LEU A 140 5.65 -18.43 10.49
C LEU A 140 6.71 -18.97 9.52
N MET A 141 7.96 -19.07 9.96
CA MET A 141 9.06 -19.55 9.14
C MET A 141 8.99 -21.06 8.86
N SER A 142 8.30 -21.85 9.67
CA SER A 142 8.06 -23.27 9.40
C SER A 142 7.11 -23.51 8.21
N ARG A 143 6.36 -22.50 7.77
CA ARG A 143 5.50 -22.57 6.59
C ARG A 143 6.33 -22.50 5.31
N THR A 144 5.91 -23.24 4.28
CA THR A 144 6.72 -23.41 3.07
C THR A 144 6.49 -22.34 1.99
N THR A 145 5.27 -21.77 1.91
CA THR A 145 4.90 -20.81 0.85
C THR A 145 4.45 -19.48 1.43
N ALA A 146 4.53 -18.40 0.64
CA ALA A 146 4.00 -17.09 1.00
C ALA A 146 2.50 -17.15 1.33
N SER A 147 1.73 -17.93 0.59
CA SER A 147 0.29 -18.10 0.81
C SER A 147 -0.01 -18.73 2.17
N THR A 148 0.71 -19.79 2.56
CA THR A 148 0.52 -20.44 3.87
C THR A 148 1.00 -19.56 5.02
N ARG A 149 2.03 -18.74 4.82
CA ARG A 149 2.47 -17.73 5.78
C ARG A 149 1.43 -16.64 5.96
N LEU A 150 0.87 -16.14 4.86
CA LEU A 150 -0.16 -15.12 4.88
C LEU A 150 -1.44 -15.59 5.60
N ASP A 151 -1.87 -16.82 5.34
CA ASP A 151 -2.99 -17.46 6.05
C ASP A 151 -2.72 -17.59 7.54
N TYR A 152 -1.50 -18.02 7.92
CA TYR A 152 -1.11 -18.12 9.33
C TYR A 152 -1.12 -16.75 10.04
N ILE A 153 -0.60 -15.70 9.41
CA ILE A 153 -0.65 -14.32 9.94
C ILE A 153 -2.11 -13.91 10.14
N ASN A 154 -2.94 -14.05 9.11
CA ASN A 154 -4.34 -13.64 9.14
C ASN A 154 -5.15 -14.38 10.22
N SER A 155 -5.00 -15.70 10.29
CA SER A 155 -5.70 -16.53 11.27
C SER A 155 -5.24 -16.26 12.72
N THR A 156 -3.95 -15.99 12.92
CA THR A 156 -3.41 -15.64 14.24
C THR A 156 -3.84 -14.25 14.66
N ALA A 157 -3.74 -13.26 13.78
CA ALA A 157 -4.21 -11.91 14.02
C ALA A 157 -5.72 -11.87 14.32
N SER A 158 -6.52 -12.67 13.59
CA SER A 158 -7.96 -12.80 13.83
C SER A 158 -8.28 -13.30 15.24
N ARG A 159 -7.60 -14.36 15.70
CA ARG A 159 -7.76 -14.88 17.08
C ARG A 159 -7.41 -13.85 18.16
N LEU A 160 -6.44 -12.99 17.89
CA LEU A 160 -6.02 -11.89 18.78
C LEU A 160 -6.84 -10.62 18.61
N ARG A 161 -7.85 -10.61 17.72
CA ARG A 161 -8.67 -9.45 17.35
C ARG A 161 -7.84 -8.26 16.85
N LEU A 162 -6.70 -8.57 16.23
CA LEU A 162 -5.86 -7.59 15.55
C LEU A 162 -6.36 -7.40 14.12
N ARG A 163 -6.14 -6.23 13.57
CA ARG A 163 -6.65 -5.83 12.25
C ARG A 163 -5.48 -5.59 11.29
N ILE A 164 -5.60 -6.02 10.06
CA ILE A 164 -4.59 -5.86 9.01
C ILE A 164 -5.13 -4.95 7.91
N TYR A 165 -4.33 -3.98 7.53
CA TYR A 165 -4.48 -3.19 6.31
C TYR A 165 -3.39 -3.60 5.32
N LEU A 166 -3.76 -4.22 4.22
CA LEU A 166 -2.84 -4.62 3.16
C LEU A 166 -2.64 -3.47 2.17
N ILE A 167 -1.39 -3.13 1.91
CA ILE A 167 -1.01 -2.16 0.87
C ILE A 167 -0.16 -2.88 -0.17
N ILE A 168 -0.59 -2.80 -1.44
CA ILE A 168 0.19 -3.32 -2.57
C ILE A 168 0.52 -2.17 -3.50
N ASP A 169 1.82 -1.86 -3.63
CA ASP A 169 2.31 -0.87 -4.59
C ASP A 169 2.80 -1.57 -5.86
N GLU A 170 2.59 -0.92 -6.99
CA GLU A 170 3.04 -1.37 -8.31
C GLU A 170 2.66 -2.83 -8.62
N TYR A 171 1.39 -3.21 -8.33
CA TYR A 171 0.89 -4.58 -8.48
C TYR A 171 1.12 -5.17 -9.88
N ASP A 172 1.20 -4.33 -10.89
CA ASP A 172 1.30 -4.69 -12.30
C ASP A 172 2.71 -4.54 -12.89
N ASN A 173 3.70 -4.11 -12.10
CA ASN A 173 5.02 -3.77 -12.63
C ASN A 173 5.72 -4.97 -13.28
N PHE A 174 5.88 -6.08 -12.55
CA PHE A 174 6.59 -7.24 -13.08
C PHE A 174 5.80 -7.93 -14.22
N THR A 175 4.47 -7.96 -14.15
CA THR A 175 3.63 -8.55 -15.20
C THR A 175 3.66 -7.73 -16.48
N ASN A 176 3.69 -6.39 -16.39
CA ASN A 176 3.90 -5.53 -17.54
C ASN A 176 5.29 -5.74 -18.15
N THR A 177 6.32 -5.97 -17.33
CA THR A 177 7.68 -6.30 -17.81
C THR A 177 7.68 -7.64 -18.53
N ILE A 178 7.00 -8.66 -17.99
CA ILE A 178 6.88 -9.96 -18.66
C ILE A 178 6.19 -9.80 -20.03
N LEU A 179 5.05 -9.13 -20.06
CA LEU A 179 4.27 -8.93 -21.27
C LEU A 179 5.08 -8.21 -22.36
N SER A 180 5.81 -7.16 -21.99
CA SER A 180 6.57 -6.34 -22.93
C SER A 180 7.87 -7.01 -23.40
N THR A 181 8.51 -7.82 -22.54
CA THR A 181 9.85 -8.38 -22.81
C THR A 181 9.79 -9.82 -23.31
N PHE A 182 8.89 -10.63 -22.76
CA PHE A 182 8.82 -12.09 -23.02
C PHE A 182 7.54 -12.52 -23.74
N GLY A 183 6.59 -11.59 -23.91
CA GLY A 183 5.38 -11.81 -24.70
C GLY A 183 4.22 -12.44 -23.93
N LYS A 184 3.13 -12.69 -24.67
CA LYS A 184 1.83 -13.07 -24.11
C LYS A 184 1.82 -14.45 -23.43
N ASP A 185 2.61 -15.39 -23.91
CA ASP A 185 2.57 -16.77 -23.39
C ASP A 185 3.17 -16.83 -21.97
N GLU A 186 4.30 -16.17 -21.72
CA GLU A 186 4.89 -16.08 -20.39
C GLU A 186 4.00 -15.26 -19.44
N TYR A 187 3.40 -14.18 -19.92
CA TYR A 187 2.43 -13.42 -19.16
C TYR A 187 1.23 -14.27 -18.71
N ARG A 188 0.66 -15.07 -19.63
CA ARG A 188 -0.48 -15.94 -19.32
C ARG A 188 -0.16 -17.02 -18.30
N LYS A 189 1.06 -17.58 -18.32
CA LYS A 189 1.50 -18.57 -17.33
C LYS A 189 1.42 -18.00 -15.90
N ALA A 190 1.72 -16.73 -15.69
CA ALA A 190 1.68 -16.08 -14.39
C ALA A 190 0.25 -15.66 -13.99
N THR A 191 -0.57 -15.19 -14.94
CA THR A 191 -1.79 -14.43 -14.66
C THR A 191 -3.09 -15.18 -14.95
N HIS A 192 -3.04 -16.30 -15.70
CA HIS A 192 -4.21 -17.06 -16.12
C HIS A 192 -4.20 -18.49 -15.55
N GLY A 193 -5.37 -19.13 -15.54
CA GLY A 193 -5.52 -20.50 -15.06
C GLY A 193 -5.07 -20.66 -13.61
N GLU A 194 -4.08 -21.53 -13.41
CA GLU A 194 -3.43 -21.80 -12.11
C GLU A 194 -2.17 -20.97 -11.90
N GLY A 195 -1.97 -19.88 -12.66
CA GLY A 195 -0.80 -19.02 -12.52
C GLY A 195 -0.63 -18.47 -11.11
N PHE A 196 0.61 -18.48 -10.60
CA PHE A 196 0.94 -18.16 -9.21
C PHE A 196 0.43 -16.77 -8.77
N PHE A 197 0.44 -15.79 -9.67
CA PHE A 197 -0.01 -14.44 -9.36
C PHE A 197 -1.53 -14.36 -9.18
N ARG A 198 -2.28 -15.03 -10.07
CA ARG A 198 -3.72 -15.18 -9.90
C ARG A 198 -4.06 -15.94 -8.63
N TYR A 199 -3.31 -17.00 -8.32
CA TYR A 199 -3.49 -17.78 -7.10
C TYR A 199 -3.28 -16.90 -5.86
N PHE A 200 -2.26 -16.04 -5.84
CA PHE A 200 -2.04 -15.09 -4.75
C PHE A 200 -3.26 -14.19 -4.49
N PHE A 201 -3.87 -13.62 -5.55
CA PHE A 201 -5.08 -12.81 -5.39
C PHE A 201 -6.31 -13.63 -4.96
N ASN A 202 -6.40 -14.89 -5.38
CA ASN A 202 -7.45 -15.80 -4.88
C ASN A 202 -7.29 -16.07 -3.37
N VAL A 203 -6.05 -16.24 -2.89
CA VAL A 203 -5.75 -16.35 -1.46
C VAL A 203 -6.17 -15.08 -0.72
N LEU A 204 -5.80 -13.89 -1.23
CA LEU A 204 -6.24 -12.62 -0.63
C LEU A 204 -7.76 -12.54 -0.54
N LYS A 205 -8.49 -12.92 -1.59
CA LYS A 205 -9.95 -12.97 -1.58
C LYS A 205 -10.49 -13.93 -0.53
N PHE A 206 -9.91 -15.12 -0.42
CA PHE A 206 -10.29 -16.09 0.62
C PHE A 206 -10.11 -15.51 2.02
N LEU A 207 -8.99 -14.83 2.28
CA LEU A 207 -8.67 -14.23 3.58
C LEU A 207 -9.57 -13.04 3.96
N THR A 208 -10.35 -12.52 3.00
CA THR A 208 -11.37 -11.48 3.26
C THR A 208 -12.77 -12.05 3.40
N SER A 209 -12.96 -13.34 3.09
CA SER A 209 -14.26 -14.01 3.02
C SER A 209 -14.57 -14.73 4.34
N GLY A 210 -15.06 -14.02 5.33
CA GLY A 210 -15.45 -14.66 6.59
C GLY A 210 -15.69 -13.65 7.71
N ASN A 211 -16.47 -14.08 8.72
CA ASN A 211 -16.67 -13.25 9.89
C ASN A 211 -15.40 -13.25 10.77
N GLY A 212 -14.90 -12.06 11.09
CA GLY A 212 -13.79 -11.91 12.02
C GLY A 212 -12.40 -12.12 11.41
N MET A 213 -12.26 -12.11 10.09
CA MET A 213 -10.94 -12.12 9.45
C MET A 213 -10.16 -10.84 9.76
N ALA A 214 -8.84 -10.99 9.98
CA ALA A 214 -7.98 -9.87 10.33
C ALA A 214 -7.74 -8.92 9.16
N LEU A 215 -7.68 -9.43 7.92
CA LEU A 215 -7.52 -8.64 6.71
C LEU A 215 -8.81 -7.87 6.40
N GLU A 216 -8.89 -6.63 6.87
CA GLU A 216 -10.11 -5.84 6.77
C GLU A 216 -10.10 -4.80 5.66
N ARG A 217 -8.94 -4.30 5.27
CA ARG A 217 -8.81 -3.28 4.23
C ARG A 217 -7.63 -3.56 3.30
N MET A 218 -7.78 -3.17 2.04
CA MET A 218 -6.70 -3.18 1.06
C MET A 218 -6.69 -1.90 0.25
N PHE A 219 -5.48 -1.42 -0.06
CA PHE A 219 -5.26 -0.34 -1.02
C PHE A 219 -4.17 -0.78 -2.01
N ILE A 220 -4.54 -0.89 -3.27
CA ILE A 220 -3.69 -1.44 -4.32
C ILE A 220 -3.43 -0.37 -5.36
N THR A 221 -2.15 -0.11 -5.68
CA THR A 221 -1.77 0.86 -6.70
C THR A 221 -1.06 0.21 -7.87
N GLY A 222 -1.24 0.78 -9.06
CA GLY A 222 -0.61 0.35 -10.28
C GLY A 222 -0.57 1.42 -11.36
N VAL A 223 -0.10 1.03 -12.54
CA VAL A 223 0.05 1.90 -13.72
C VAL A 223 -0.87 1.48 -14.85
N SER A 224 -1.15 0.19 -15.00
CA SER A 224 -1.92 -0.38 -16.10
C SER A 224 -3.12 -1.17 -15.59
N PRO A 225 -4.31 -1.02 -16.22
CA PRO A 225 -5.47 -1.84 -15.88
C PRO A 225 -5.40 -3.26 -16.45
N ILE A 226 -4.51 -3.55 -17.41
CA ILE A 226 -4.48 -4.83 -18.16
C ILE A 226 -4.38 -6.03 -17.23
N THR A 227 -3.42 -5.98 -16.30
CA THR A 227 -3.23 -7.05 -15.32
C THR A 227 -4.39 -7.15 -14.34
N LEU A 228 -5.08 -6.03 -14.08
CA LEU A 228 -6.22 -5.99 -13.18
C LEU A 228 -7.34 -6.91 -13.70
N ASP A 229 -7.74 -6.77 -14.94
CA ASP A 229 -8.83 -7.57 -15.54
C ASP A 229 -8.50 -9.07 -15.56
N ASP A 230 -7.26 -9.43 -15.87
CA ASP A 230 -6.80 -10.81 -15.94
C ASP A 230 -6.71 -11.49 -14.56
N VAL A 231 -6.29 -10.76 -13.56
CA VAL A 231 -6.12 -11.25 -12.19
C VAL A 231 -7.42 -11.14 -11.39
N THR A 232 -8.20 -10.08 -11.62
CA THR A 232 -9.42 -9.80 -10.86
C THR A 232 -10.65 -10.59 -11.33
N SER A 233 -10.58 -11.36 -12.41
CA SER A 233 -11.62 -12.36 -12.67
C SER A 233 -11.80 -13.31 -11.46
N GLY A 234 -10.75 -13.45 -10.62
CA GLY A 234 -10.81 -14.10 -9.30
C GLY A 234 -11.00 -13.15 -8.11
N PHE A 235 -10.62 -11.87 -8.22
CA PHE A 235 -10.63 -10.87 -7.13
C PHE A 235 -11.68 -9.76 -7.39
N ASN A 236 -12.93 -10.15 -7.60
CA ASN A 236 -14.04 -9.24 -7.91
C ASN A 236 -14.60 -8.48 -6.69
N ILE A 237 -13.85 -8.37 -5.61
CA ILE A 237 -14.24 -7.69 -4.38
C ILE A 237 -13.68 -6.26 -4.28
N GLY A 238 -12.75 -5.89 -5.16
CA GLY A 238 -12.12 -4.59 -5.15
C GLY A 238 -12.87 -3.54 -5.99
N THR A 239 -12.96 -2.33 -5.48
CA THR A 239 -13.53 -1.17 -6.18
C THR A 239 -12.41 -0.35 -6.82
N ASN A 240 -12.53 -0.11 -8.12
CA ASN A 240 -11.60 0.73 -8.86
C ASN A 240 -12.02 2.21 -8.77
N ILE A 241 -11.26 3.02 -8.02
CA ILE A 241 -11.52 4.45 -7.81
C ILE A 241 -10.80 5.34 -8.83
N THR A 242 -10.13 4.76 -9.81
CA THR A 242 -9.30 5.46 -10.81
C THR A 242 -10.06 6.56 -11.56
N THR A 243 -11.27 6.29 -11.98
CA THR A 243 -12.12 7.21 -12.77
C THR A 243 -13.15 7.94 -11.93
N SER A 244 -13.17 7.72 -10.61
CA SER A 244 -14.10 8.41 -9.70
C SER A 244 -13.77 9.90 -9.60
N PRO A 245 -14.72 10.80 -9.89
CA PRO A 245 -14.51 12.24 -9.74
C PRO A 245 -14.12 12.63 -8.31
N LEU A 246 -14.61 11.90 -7.31
CA LEU A 246 -14.32 12.13 -5.89
C LEU A 246 -12.83 12.01 -5.57
N PHE A 247 -12.12 11.12 -6.27
CA PHE A 247 -10.70 10.82 -6.04
C PHE A 247 -9.77 11.39 -7.13
N ASN A 248 -10.28 12.31 -7.97
CA ASN A 248 -9.48 12.85 -9.07
C ASN A 248 -8.23 13.61 -8.59
N ALA A 249 -8.34 14.33 -7.48
CA ALA A 249 -7.24 15.09 -6.87
C ALA A 249 -6.50 14.33 -5.76
N LEU A 250 -6.76 13.03 -5.55
CA LEU A 250 -6.15 12.20 -4.50
C LEU A 250 -4.62 12.11 -4.67
N VAL A 251 -4.14 12.07 -5.89
CA VAL A 251 -2.72 12.08 -6.25
C VAL A 251 -2.47 13.11 -7.37
N GLY A 252 -1.22 13.50 -7.56
CA GLY A 252 -0.84 14.59 -8.45
C GLY A 252 -1.15 15.96 -7.84
N PHE A 253 -1.15 16.98 -8.68
CA PHE A 253 -1.40 18.36 -8.28
C PHE A 253 -2.58 18.94 -9.07
N THR A 254 -3.45 19.64 -8.37
CA THR A 254 -4.42 20.54 -9.01
C THR A 254 -3.73 21.83 -9.44
N GLU A 255 -4.37 22.59 -10.33
CA GLU A 255 -3.84 23.90 -10.75
C GLU A 255 -3.67 24.85 -9.54
N THR A 256 -4.64 24.87 -8.63
CA THR A 256 -4.58 25.70 -7.42
C THR A 256 -3.40 25.31 -6.53
N GLU A 257 -3.21 24.03 -6.26
CA GLU A 257 -2.09 23.53 -5.46
C GLU A 257 -0.73 23.87 -6.09
N LEU A 258 -0.64 23.76 -7.42
CA LEU A 258 0.57 24.10 -8.14
C LEU A 258 0.87 25.60 -8.07
N ARG A 259 -0.15 26.48 -8.22
CA ARG A 259 0.01 27.92 -8.07
C ARG A 259 0.50 28.28 -6.67
N THR A 260 -0.12 27.75 -5.62
CA THR A 260 0.31 27.96 -4.23
C THR A 260 1.76 27.52 -4.02
N MET A 261 2.16 26.37 -4.55
CA MET A 261 3.54 25.88 -4.44
C MET A 261 4.54 26.83 -5.14
N LEU A 262 4.19 27.35 -6.32
CA LEU A 262 5.03 28.29 -7.07
C LEU A 262 5.14 29.63 -6.36
N GLU A 263 4.06 30.15 -5.81
CA GLU A 263 4.06 31.40 -5.03
C GLU A 263 4.98 31.28 -3.82
N LEU A 264 4.91 30.17 -3.08
CA LEU A 264 5.79 29.91 -1.94
C LEU A 264 7.27 29.81 -2.36
N SER A 265 7.56 29.25 -3.55
CA SER A 265 8.94 29.15 -4.07
C SER A 265 9.48 30.47 -4.58
N LEU A 266 8.62 31.34 -5.15
CA LEU A 266 9.02 32.68 -5.66
C LEU A 266 9.24 33.72 -4.55
N ILE A 267 8.65 33.55 -3.37
CA ILE A 267 8.90 34.41 -2.21
C ILE A 267 10.31 34.20 -1.65
N HIS A 268 11.00 33.14 -2.07
CA HIS A 268 12.32 32.74 -1.56
C HIS A 268 13.46 32.84 -2.60
N ILE A 269 13.18 33.41 -3.78
CA ILE A 269 14.19 33.82 -4.78
C ILE A 269 14.39 35.33 -4.67
#